data_4e17e4d3739170263a2c044b5dc1dc77
#
_entry.id   4e17e4d3739170263a2c044b5dc1dc77
#
_cell.length_a   1.000
_cell.length_b   1.000
_cell.length_c   1.000
_cell.angle_alpha   90.00
_cell.angle_beta   90.00
_cell.angle_gamma   90.00
#
_symmetry.space_group_name_H-M   'P 1'
#
loop_
_entity.id
_entity.type
_entity.pdbx_description
1 polymer ?
#
loop_
_entity_poly.entity_id
_entity_poly.type
_entity_poly.pdbx_seq_one_letter_code
_entity_poly.pdbx_strand_id
1 'polypeptide(L)'
;MKRTLELLQNGGTGFLPESKPHGWVRLMFENWNSLGIGTQSWKLDRLNYLITHLRIDIIAGCESQCNWTMVDTNSQFLALLAPGKATKGVAAHNKTERIQKDQAGGTAIVGIGRICDNISCMGEDHTGLGRWSWLRLGKGTTSTRIISAYLPHKPGHNSRGCTVWEQQSRYFEAKGDLRYPSTIFTEHLLDLISTCIAHGEHILLAIDANQDVYSGRLAQRLREPPFNITCMLEDATGETVPNSHFSGSRKISTIFGSKGIV
;
A
#
# COMPACT_ATOMS: atom_id res chain seq x y z
N MET A 1 -11.97 -19.93 5.55
CA MET A 1 -10.59 -20.43 5.60
C MET A 1 -10.26 -21.40 4.46
N LYS A 2 -10.93 -22.57 4.28
CA LYS A 2 -10.68 -23.47 3.12
C LYS A 2 -10.76 -22.77 1.75
N ARG A 3 -11.75 -21.89 1.54
CA ARG A 3 -11.97 -21.18 0.26
C ARG A 3 -10.86 -20.21 -0.13
N THR A 4 -10.14 -19.62 0.83
CA THR A 4 -9.01 -18.73 0.57
C THR A 4 -7.76 -19.52 0.13
N LEU A 5 -7.54 -20.68 0.71
CA LEU A 5 -6.49 -21.61 0.31
C LEU A 5 -6.75 -22.21 -1.08
N GLU A 6 -7.99 -22.54 -1.40
CA GLU A 6 -8.40 -23.03 -2.74
C GLU A 6 -8.24 -21.94 -3.82
N LEU A 7 -8.49 -20.66 -3.51
CA LEU A 7 -8.27 -19.56 -4.43
C LEU A 7 -6.77 -19.30 -4.69
N LEU A 8 -5.92 -19.50 -3.69
CA LEU A 8 -4.46 -19.42 -3.86
C LEU A 8 -3.91 -20.66 -4.61
N GLN A 9 -4.58 -21.79 -4.56
CA GLN A 9 -4.20 -23.03 -5.26
C GLN A 9 -4.78 -23.13 -6.68
N ASN A 10 -5.94 -22.52 -6.94
CA ASN A 10 -6.72 -22.73 -8.16
C ASN A 10 -6.91 -21.51 -9.08
N GLY A 11 -6.25 -20.39 -8.85
CA GLY A 11 -6.45 -19.21 -9.70
C GLY A 11 -5.61 -18.01 -9.37
N GLY A 12 -4.70 -18.11 -8.44
CA GLY A 12 -3.71 -17.07 -8.20
C GLY A 12 -2.58 -17.20 -9.22
N THR A 13 -2.46 -16.26 -10.12
CA THR A 13 -1.25 -16.08 -10.90
C THR A 13 -0.10 -15.78 -9.95
N GLY A 14 0.79 -16.71 -9.76
CA GLY A 14 1.96 -16.54 -8.92
C GLY A 14 2.27 -17.78 -8.10
N PHE A 15 3.36 -18.43 -8.47
CA PHE A 15 3.90 -19.56 -7.73
C PHE A 15 4.62 -19.02 -6.48
N LEU A 16 4.03 -19.22 -5.30
CA LEU A 16 4.74 -19.01 -4.05
C LEU A 16 5.54 -20.30 -3.76
N PRO A 17 6.88 -20.26 -3.80
CA PRO A 17 7.66 -21.42 -3.43
C PRO A 17 7.31 -21.82 -1.99
N GLU A 18 7.16 -23.13 -1.73
CA GLU A 18 6.81 -23.67 -0.41
C GLU A 18 7.78 -23.20 0.67
N SER A 19 9.05 -23.08 0.33
CA SER A 19 10.08 -22.51 1.20
C SER A 19 10.53 -21.14 0.68
N LYS A 20 10.67 -20.17 1.59
CA LYS A 20 11.30 -18.89 1.27
C LYS A 20 12.80 -19.09 1.14
N PRO A 21 13.43 -18.78 -0.03
CA PRO A 21 14.87 -18.86 -0.17
C PRO A 21 15.60 -17.97 0.85
N HIS A 22 16.81 -18.36 1.25
CA HIS A 22 17.62 -17.54 2.14
C HIS A 22 17.94 -16.18 1.50
N GLY A 23 17.80 -15.10 2.25
CA GLY A 23 18.05 -13.73 1.77
C GLY A 23 16.87 -13.07 1.04
N TRP A 24 15.80 -13.82 0.77
CA TRP A 24 14.61 -13.26 0.11
C TRP A 24 13.66 -12.59 1.11
N VAL A 25 13.03 -11.51 0.65
CA VAL A 25 11.99 -10.78 1.38
C VAL A 25 10.65 -11.03 0.70
N ARG A 26 9.63 -11.44 1.46
CA ARG A 26 8.26 -11.56 0.97
C ARG A 26 7.48 -10.31 1.34
N LEU A 27 7.06 -9.58 0.31
CA LEU A 27 6.15 -8.44 0.41
C LEU A 27 4.74 -8.88 0.01
N MET A 28 3.76 -8.59 0.84
CA MET A 28 2.34 -8.73 0.53
C MET A 28 1.67 -7.36 0.45
N PHE A 29 0.85 -7.15 -0.56
CA PHE A 29 -0.01 -5.97 -0.69
C PHE A 29 -1.48 -6.38 -0.77
N GLU A 30 -2.33 -5.63 -0.07
CA GLU A 30 -3.78 -5.85 -0.08
C GLU A 30 -4.56 -4.54 0.12
N ASN A 31 -5.65 -4.35 -0.64
CA ASN A 31 -6.69 -3.40 -0.27
C ASN A 31 -7.59 -4.07 0.78
N TRP A 32 -7.61 -3.53 1.99
CA TRP A 32 -8.34 -4.14 3.10
C TRP A 32 -9.83 -3.83 3.10
N ASN A 33 -10.25 -2.77 2.42
CA ASN A 33 -11.65 -2.33 2.39
C ASN A 33 -12.26 -2.37 3.81
N SER A 34 -11.71 -1.57 4.71
CA SER A 34 -11.95 -1.55 6.16
C SER A 34 -11.36 -2.75 6.92
N LEU A 35 -10.40 -2.50 7.79
CA LEU A 35 -9.85 -3.52 8.70
C LEU A 35 -10.79 -3.83 9.87
N GLY A 36 -11.73 -2.92 10.16
CA GLY A 36 -12.43 -2.89 11.44
C GLY A 36 -11.51 -2.45 12.58
N ILE A 37 -12.10 -1.90 13.63
CA ILE A 37 -11.36 -1.46 14.81
C ILE A 37 -11.68 -2.43 15.97
N GLY A 38 -10.63 -3.01 16.55
CA GLY A 38 -10.73 -3.85 17.71
C GLY A 38 -10.11 -5.24 17.55
N THR A 39 -10.01 -5.93 18.66
CA THR A 39 -9.31 -7.23 18.78
C THR A 39 -10.05 -8.41 18.11
N GLN A 40 -11.27 -8.20 17.64
CA GLN A 40 -12.11 -9.26 17.02
C GLN A 40 -12.32 -9.07 15.51
N SER A 41 -11.39 -8.44 14.83
CA SER A 41 -11.48 -8.28 13.38
C SER A 41 -11.05 -9.57 12.67
N TRP A 42 -11.99 -10.27 12.03
CA TRP A 42 -11.69 -11.45 11.22
C TRP A 42 -10.67 -11.17 10.10
N LYS A 43 -10.61 -9.92 9.61
CA LYS A 43 -9.61 -9.51 8.62
C LYS A 43 -8.22 -9.46 9.21
N LEU A 44 -8.09 -8.98 10.43
CA LEU A 44 -6.81 -8.98 11.14
C LEU A 44 -6.35 -10.41 11.46
N ASP A 45 -7.26 -11.28 11.88
CA ASP A 45 -6.96 -12.70 12.10
C ASP A 45 -6.50 -13.37 10.80
N ARG A 46 -7.17 -13.07 9.68
CA ARG A 46 -6.76 -13.54 8.35
C ARG A 46 -5.37 -13.02 7.98
N LEU A 47 -5.06 -11.74 8.20
CA LEU A 47 -3.74 -11.18 7.95
C LEU A 47 -2.67 -11.90 8.78
N ASN A 48 -2.90 -12.09 10.08
CA ASN A 48 -1.99 -12.79 10.98
C ASN A 48 -1.77 -14.25 10.54
N TYR A 49 -2.82 -14.91 10.10
CA TYR A 49 -2.72 -16.24 9.49
C TYR A 49 -1.83 -16.23 8.25
N LEU A 50 -2.06 -15.32 7.29
CA LEU A 50 -1.28 -15.21 6.06
C LEU A 50 0.18 -14.88 6.34
N ILE A 51 0.45 -13.94 7.25
CA ILE A 51 1.81 -13.57 7.68
C ILE A 51 2.56 -14.79 8.19
N THR A 52 1.91 -15.63 8.97
CA THR A 52 2.54 -16.81 9.55
C THR A 52 2.76 -17.92 8.53
N HIS A 53 1.73 -18.28 7.78
CA HIS A 53 1.76 -19.40 6.83
C HIS A 53 2.58 -19.11 5.59
N LEU A 54 2.50 -17.89 5.07
CA LEU A 54 3.26 -17.47 3.89
C LEU A 54 4.61 -16.86 4.25
N ARG A 55 4.96 -16.80 5.55
CA ARG A 55 6.23 -16.22 6.03
C ARG A 55 6.49 -14.83 5.47
N ILE A 56 5.46 -13.96 5.54
CA ILE A 56 5.53 -12.60 5.06
C ILE A 56 6.48 -11.78 5.95
N ASP A 57 7.38 -11.03 5.34
CA ASP A 57 8.31 -10.13 6.03
C ASP A 57 7.81 -8.69 6.05
N ILE A 58 7.07 -8.28 5.01
CA ILE A 58 6.54 -6.94 4.89
C ILE A 58 5.09 -7.03 4.43
N ILE A 59 4.20 -6.37 5.16
CA ILE A 59 2.83 -6.15 4.73
C ILE A 59 2.65 -4.69 4.36
N ALA A 60 2.06 -4.45 3.21
CA ALA A 60 1.61 -3.16 2.73
C ALA A 60 0.11 -3.23 2.46
N GLY A 61 -0.62 -2.17 2.72
CA GLY A 61 -2.03 -2.18 2.42
C GLY A 61 -2.67 -0.81 2.48
N CYS A 62 -3.87 -0.73 1.96
CA CYS A 62 -4.65 0.48 1.90
C CYS A 62 -6.10 0.27 2.32
N GLU A 63 -6.85 1.37 2.43
CA GLU A 63 -8.24 1.39 2.89
C GLU A 63 -8.43 0.71 4.26
N SER A 64 -7.56 1.06 5.22
CA SER A 64 -7.75 0.62 6.61
C SER A 64 -9.05 1.12 7.21
N GLN A 65 -9.53 2.29 6.75
CA GLN A 65 -10.72 2.99 7.21
C GLN A 65 -10.76 3.18 8.72
N CYS A 66 -9.60 3.39 9.33
CA CYS A 66 -9.43 3.57 10.77
C CYS A 66 -8.75 4.89 11.08
N ASN A 67 -9.23 5.56 12.13
CA ASN A 67 -8.48 6.62 12.78
C ASN A 67 -7.67 6.02 13.94
N TRP A 68 -6.41 5.77 13.67
CA TRP A 68 -5.52 5.11 14.64
C TRP A 68 -5.27 5.94 15.90
N THR A 69 -5.49 7.26 15.86
CA THR A 69 -5.35 8.11 17.06
C THR A 69 -6.51 7.95 18.05
N MET A 70 -7.65 7.43 17.59
CA MET A 70 -8.83 7.17 18.43
C MET A 70 -8.86 5.73 18.99
N VAL A 71 -7.84 4.96 18.73
CA VAL A 71 -7.70 3.58 19.18
C VAL A 71 -6.61 3.53 20.25
N ASP A 72 -6.86 2.85 21.36
CA ASP A 72 -5.85 2.69 22.40
C ASP A 72 -4.60 1.95 21.87
N THR A 73 -3.46 2.16 22.54
CA THR A 73 -2.15 1.68 22.07
C THR A 73 -2.10 0.18 21.82
N ASN A 74 -2.78 -0.62 22.63
CA ASN A 74 -2.78 -2.08 22.51
C ASN A 74 -3.68 -2.58 21.37
N SER A 75 -4.61 -1.76 20.92
CA SER A 75 -5.53 -2.04 19.82
C SER A 75 -5.09 -1.42 18.49
N GLN A 76 -3.94 -0.76 18.45
CA GLN A 76 -3.38 -0.21 17.21
C GLN A 76 -2.87 -1.30 16.28
N PHE A 77 -2.88 -1.03 14.98
CA PHE A 77 -2.55 -2.01 13.93
C PHE A 77 -1.22 -2.72 14.16
N LEU A 78 -0.15 -1.96 14.50
CA LEU A 78 1.17 -2.55 14.72
C LEU A 78 1.21 -3.48 15.94
N ALA A 79 0.44 -3.17 16.99
CA ALA A 79 0.36 -4.00 18.18
C ALA A 79 -0.40 -5.31 17.97
N LEU A 80 -1.39 -5.29 17.07
CA LEU A 80 -2.25 -6.45 16.77
C LEU A 80 -1.68 -7.32 15.65
N LEU A 81 -0.73 -6.80 14.86
CA LEU A 81 -0.14 -7.52 13.73
C LEU A 81 0.98 -8.45 14.20
N ALA A 82 0.95 -9.68 13.71
CA ALA A 82 1.99 -10.70 13.96
C ALA A 82 2.32 -10.90 15.46
N PRO A 83 1.37 -11.32 16.30
CA PRO A 83 1.59 -11.50 17.73
C PRO A 83 2.85 -12.31 18.03
N GLY A 84 3.66 -11.83 18.98
CA GLY A 84 4.92 -12.48 19.38
C GLY A 84 6.12 -12.23 18.45
N LYS A 85 5.97 -11.41 17.41
CA LYS A 85 7.07 -10.99 16.53
C LYS A 85 7.32 -9.49 16.66
N ALA A 86 8.56 -9.06 16.42
CA ALA A 86 8.87 -7.64 16.30
C ALA A 86 8.13 -7.07 15.07
N THR A 87 7.55 -5.88 15.23
CA THR A 87 6.92 -5.11 14.15
C THR A 87 7.48 -3.70 14.12
N LYS A 88 7.72 -3.14 12.92
CA LYS A 88 8.19 -1.77 12.73
C LYS A 88 7.59 -1.21 11.44
N GLY A 89 6.89 -0.10 11.53
CA GLY A 89 6.22 0.47 10.37
C GLY A 89 5.37 1.69 10.67
N VAL A 90 4.51 2.05 9.73
CA VAL A 90 3.60 3.19 9.80
C VAL A 90 2.20 2.75 9.40
N ALA A 91 1.20 3.18 10.17
CA ALA A 91 -0.21 3.13 9.82
C ALA A 91 -0.73 4.57 9.72
N ALA A 92 -0.93 5.04 8.50
CA ALA A 92 -1.32 6.41 8.19
C ALA A 92 -2.83 6.52 7.96
N HIS A 93 -3.39 7.65 8.34
CA HIS A 93 -4.79 8.01 8.10
C HIS A 93 -4.90 9.52 7.84
N ASN A 94 -6.05 9.99 7.37
CA ASN A 94 -6.27 11.42 7.19
C ASN A 94 -6.33 12.12 8.56
N LYS A 95 -5.42 13.07 8.81
CA LYS A 95 -5.30 13.86 10.04
C LYS A 95 -5.85 15.27 9.89
N THR A 96 -6.36 15.64 8.71
CA THR A 96 -6.69 17.02 8.35
C THR A 96 -8.15 17.37 8.59
N GLU A 97 -9.02 16.38 8.69
CA GLU A 97 -10.44 16.58 9.03
C GLU A 97 -10.75 16.09 10.43
N ARG A 98 -11.75 16.69 11.05
CA ARG A 98 -12.28 16.20 12.34
C ARG A 98 -12.93 14.84 12.11
N ILE A 99 -12.35 13.84 12.72
CA ILE A 99 -12.52 12.48 12.30
C ILE A 99 -13.25 11.69 13.36
N GLN A 100 -14.11 10.81 12.86
CA GLN A 100 -14.71 9.75 13.64
C GLN A 100 -13.77 8.54 13.72
N LYS A 101 -14.16 7.53 14.48
CA LYS A 101 -13.44 6.28 14.64
C LYS A 101 -13.23 5.58 13.30
N ASP A 102 -14.25 5.56 12.45
CA ASP A 102 -14.19 5.06 11.08
C ASP A 102 -13.83 6.20 10.13
N GLN A 103 -12.73 6.05 9.42
CA GLN A 103 -12.22 7.08 8.52
C GLN A 103 -11.89 6.52 7.17
N ALA A 104 -12.44 7.17 6.12
CA ALA A 104 -12.20 6.76 4.74
C ALA A 104 -10.72 6.78 4.38
N GLY A 105 -10.24 5.76 3.66
CA GLY A 105 -8.87 5.63 3.18
C GLY A 105 -7.91 5.07 4.22
N GLY A 106 -6.73 5.66 4.29
CA GLY A 106 -5.62 5.21 5.13
C GLY A 106 -4.75 4.14 4.46
N THR A 107 -3.46 4.16 4.77
CA THR A 107 -2.47 3.20 4.27
C THR A 107 -1.61 2.70 5.43
N ALA A 108 -1.04 1.52 5.29
CA ALA A 108 -0.02 1.06 6.23
C ALA A 108 1.06 0.26 5.52
N ILE A 109 2.25 0.29 6.11
CA ILE A 109 3.36 -0.58 5.73
C ILE A 109 4.14 -0.99 6.97
N VAL A 110 4.35 -2.29 7.14
CA VAL A 110 4.94 -2.84 8.35
C VAL A 110 5.90 -3.97 8.01
N GLY A 111 7.12 -3.86 8.50
CA GLY A 111 8.08 -4.96 8.56
C GLY A 111 7.84 -5.84 9.78
N ILE A 112 8.08 -7.14 9.64
CA ILE A 112 7.77 -8.18 10.62
C ILE A 112 8.98 -9.09 10.87
N GLY A 113 9.33 -9.25 12.13
CA GLY A 113 10.45 -10.09 12.54
C GLY A 113 11.81 -9.47 12.19
N ARG A 114 12.76 -10.26 11.69
CA ARG A 114 14.15 -9.83 11.44
C ARG A 114 14.31 -8.68 10.44
N ILE A 115 13.35 -8.48 9.55
CA ILE A 115 13.44 -7.36 8.58
C ILE A 115 13.38 -6.00 9.29
N CYS A 116 12.82 -5.93 10.50
CA CYS A 116 12.74 -4.70 11.29
C CYS A 116 14.14 -4.08 11.55
N ASP A 117 15.17 -4.90 11.67
CA ASP A 117 16.56 -4.45 11.91
C ASP A 117 17.14 -3.72 10.68
N ASN A 118 16.63 -4.03 9.49
CA ASN A 118 17.05 -3.43 8.23
C ASN A 118 16.24 -2.16 7.87
N ILE A 119 15.18 -1.85 8.61
CA ILE A 119 14.38 -0.63 8.37
C ILE A 119 15.14 0.57 8.95
N SER A 120 15.73 1.37 8.06
CA SER A 120 16.54 2.54 8.42
C SER A 120 15.72 3.79 8.70
N CYS A 121 14.61 4.00 7.98
CA CYS A 121 13.64 5.05 8.23
C CYS A 121 12.26 4.69 7.66
N MET A 122 11.25 5.45 8.07
CA MET A 122 9.86 5.27 7.65
C MET A 122 9.11 6.60 7.78
N GLY A 123 7.99 6.72 7.08
CA GLY A 123 7.17 7.91 7.12
C GLY A 123 5.86 7.75 6.36
N GLU A 124 5.16 8.84 6.26
CA GLU A 124 3.85 8.93 5.62
C GLU A 124 3.74 10.17 4.73
N ASP A 125 2.61 10.33 4.09
CA ASP A 125 2.24 11.49 3.29
C ASP A 125 2.40 12.80 4.12
N HIS A 126 3.24 13.69 3.63
CA HIS A 126 3.55 14.97 4.29
C HIS A 126 2.32 15.90 4.43
N THR A 127 1.28 15.70 3.63
CA THR A 127 0.05 16.49 3.73
C THR A 127 -0.82 16.09 4.92
N GLY A 128 -0.56 14.93 5.52
CA GLY A 128 -1.38 14.36 6.59
C GLY A 128 -2.71 13.76 6.10
N LEU A 129 -2.88 13.57 4.78
CA LEU A 129 -4.09 12.97 4.20
C LEU A 129 -4.09 11.43 4.21
N GLY A 130 -2.98 10.79 4.64
CA GLY A 130 -2.88 9.34 4.71
C GLY A 130 -2.88 8.63 3.36
N ARG A 131 -2.48 9.32 2.28
CA ARG A 131 -2.50 8.83 0.90
C ARG A 131 -1.47 7.74 0.65
N TRP A 132 -0.34 7.78 1.35
CA TRP A 132 0.70 6.75 1.34
C TRP A 132 1.45 6.69 2.67
N SER A 133 2.04 5.54 2.89
CA SER A 133 3.03 5.27 3.93
C SER A 133 4.22 4.55 3.30
N TRP A 134 5.40 4.69 3.88
CA TRP A 134 6.61 4.10 3.32
C TRP A 134 7.62 3.68 4.39
N LEU A 135 8.46 2.75 4.03
CA LEU A 135 9.68 2.38 4.77
C LEU A 135 10.87 2.30 3.83
N ARG A 136 12.08 2.47 4.36
CA ARG A 136 13.33 2.26 3.66
C ARG A 136 14.09 1.11 4.26
N LEU A 137 14.40 0.11 3.44
CA LEU A 137 15.30 -0.98 3.78
C LEU A 137 16.73 -0.62 3.38
N GLY A 138 17.69 -0.99 4.23
CA GLY A 138 19.11 -0.76 3.98
C GLY A 138 19.53 0.70 4.19
N LYS A 139 20.75 1.01 3.77
CA LYS A 139 21.41 2.32 3.89
C LYS A 139 22.19 2.64 2.61
N GLY A 140 22.37 3.94 2.34
CA GLY A 140 23.14 4.41 1.17
C GLY A 140 22.46 4.09 -0.16
N THR A 141 23.27 3.89 -1.19
CA THR A 141 22.83 3.68 -2.58
C THR A 141 22.28 2.28 -2.88
N THR A 142 22.33 1.38 -1.93
CA THR A 142 21.73 0.03 -2.03
C THR A 142 20.42 -0.08 -1.29
N SER A 143 19.85 1.06 -0.86
CA SER A 143 18.58 1.06 -0.13
C SER A 143 17.38 0.94 -1.07
N THR A 144 16.31 0.37 -0.53
CA THR A 144 15.03 0.23 -1.24
C THR A 144 13.95 0.98 -0.49
N ARG A 145 13.26 1.90 -1.17
CA ARG A 145 12.05 2.56 -0.67
C ARG A 145 10.85 1.72 -1.05
N ILE A 146 10.12 1.26 -0.05
CA ILE A 146 8.87 0.53 -0.25
C ILE A 146 7.72 1.45 0.17
N ILE A 147 6.77 1.67 -0.73
CA ILE A 147 5.66 2.61 -0.56
C ILE A 147 4.36 1.83 -0.67
N SER A 148 3.47 1.99 0.29
CA SER A 148 2.08 1.58 0.23
C SER A 148 1.22 2.78 -0.07
N ALA A 149 0.41 2.76 -1.13
CA ALA A 149 -0.31 3.92 -1.61
C ALA A 149 -1.76 3.61 -2.02
N TYR A 150 -2.61 4.63 -1.94
CA TYR A 150 -4.01 4.59 -2.34
C TYR A 150 -4.39 5.84 -3.12
N LEU A 151 -4.65 5.67 -4.41
CA LEU A 151 -5.15 6.73 -5.28
C LEU A 151 -6.67 6.80 -5.15
N PRO A 152 -7.25 7.92 -4.70
CA PRO A 152 -8.69 7.99 -4.48
C PRO A 152 -9.49 7.88 -5.77
N HIS A 153 -10.58 7.13 -5.72
CA HIS A 153 -11.55 7.05 -6.80
C HIS A 153 -12.53 8.22 -6.76
N LYS A 154 -12.81 8.82 -7.93
CA LYS A 154 -13.86 9.85 -8.04
C LYS A 154 -15.22 9.20 -7.74
N PRO A 155 -15.97 9.68 -6.74
CA PRO A 155 -17.25 9.10 -6.39
C PRO A 155 -18.30 9.35 -7.49
N GLY A 156 -19.32 8.50 -7.53
CA GLY A 156 -20.52 8.73 -8.33
C GLY A 156 -21.36 9.91 -7.80
N HIS A 157 -22.39 10.29 -8.51
CA HIS A 157 -23.23 11.47 -8.21
C HIS A 157 -23.95 11.44 -6.84
N ASN A 158 -24.03 10.28 -6.18
CA ASN A 158 -24.76 10.10 -4.93
C ASN A 158 -23.86 10.02 -3.68
N SER A 159 -22.62 10.49 -3.74
CA SER A 159 -21.73 10.51 -2.58
C SER A 159 -22.23 11.50 -1.52
N ARG A 160 -22.02 11.17 -0.24
CA ARG A 160 -22.48 11.97 0.91
C ARG A 160 -21.43 12.94 1.44
N GLY A 161 -20.41 13.28 0.66
CA GLY A 161 -19.37 14.22 1.06
C GLY A 161 -18.26 13.66 1.97
N CYS A 162 -18.25 12.37 2.25
CA CYS A 162 -17.29 11.75 3.19
C CYS A 162 -16.28 10.78 2.55
N THR A 163 -16.25 10.69 1.23
CA THR A 163 -15.27 9.85 0.53
C THR A 163 -13.87 10.43 0.60
N VAL A 164 -12.85 9.59 0.40
CA VAL A 164 -11.44 10.02 0.34
C VAL A 164 -11.24 11.12 -0.69
N TRP A 165 -11.88 10.99 -1.86
CA TRP A 165 -11.81 12.00 -2.91
C TRP A 165 -12.32 13.37 -2.43
N GLU A 166 -13.51 13.40 -1.83
CA GLU A 166 -14.14 14.65 -1.37
C GLU A 166 -13.37 15.30 -0.23
N GLN A 167 -12.83 14.50 0.69
CA GLN A 167 -11.95 14.99 1.75
C GLN A 167 -10.70 15.65 1.18
N GLN A 168 -10.06 15.01 0.20
CA GLN A 168 -8.88 15.57 -0.47
C GLN A 168 -9.23 16.80 -1.32
N SER A 169 -10.37 16.81 -2.02
CA SER A 169 -10.83 18.00 -2.74
C SER A 169 -10.94 19.20 -1.82
N ARG A 170 -11.69 19.09 -0.71
CA ARG A 170 -11.84 20.17 0.28
C ARG A 170 -10.49 20.65 0.84
N TYR A 171 -9.58 19.73 1.12
CA TYR A 171 -8.25 20.08 1.64
C TYR A 171 -7.45 20.90 0.65
N PHE A 172 -7.43 20.51 -0.62
CA PHE A 172 -6.67 21.23 -1.65
C PHE A 172 -7.35 22.52 -2.06
N GLU A 173 -8.68 22.54 -2.19
CA GLU A 173 -9.47 23.75 -2.45
C GLU A 173 -9.23 24.82 -1.38
N ALA A 174 -9.20 24.44 -0.10
CA ALA A 174 -8.89 25.33 1.00
C ALA A 174 -7.45 25.93 0.92
N LYS A 175 -6.57 25.28 0.15
CA LYS A 175 -5.20 25.77 -0.15
C LYS A 175 -5.08 26.49 -1.51
N GLY A 176 -6.20 26.70 -2.20
CA GLY A 176 -6.24 27.35 -3.50
C GLY A 176 -5.89 26.44 -4.68
N ASP A 177 -5.76 25.13 -4.48
CA ASP A 177 -5.49 24.18 -5.55
C ASP A 177 -6.80 23.49 -5.99
N LEU A 178 -7.31 23.86 -7.17
CA LEU A 178 -8.59 23.39 -7.71
C LEU A 178 -8.44 22.16 -8.62
N ARG A 179 -7.26 21.59 -8.73
CA ARG A 179 -7.03 20.40 -9.55
C ARG A 179 -7.69 19.17 -8.92
N TYR A 180 -7.94 18.15 -9.74
CA TYR A 180 -8.47 16.90 -9.23
C TYR A 180 -7.51 16.21 -8.24
N PRO A 181 -8.02 15.66 -7.13
CA PRO A 181 -7.21 14.92 -6.15
C PRO A 181 -6.31 13.85 -6.76
N SER A 182 -6.77 13.15 -7.81
CA SER A 182 -5.96 12.15 -8.51
C SER A 182 -4.78 12.76 -9.26
N THR A 183 -4.91 13.96 -9.78
CA THR A 183 -3.81 14.69 -10.44
C THR A 183 -2.78 15.11 -9.42
N ILE A 184 -3.22 15.75 -8.33
CA ILE A 184 -2.33 16.21 -7.25
C ILE A 184 -1.64 15.00 -6.58
N PHE A 185 -2.38 13.92 -6.34
CA PHE A 185 -1.80 12.68 -5.82
C PHE A 185 -0.66 12.18 -6.70
N THR A 186 -0.91 12.07 -8.02
CA THR A 186 0.08 11.57 -8.97
C THR A 186 1.34 12.42 -8.96
N GLU A 187 1.21 13.74 -8.99
CA GLU A 187 2.35 14.66 -8.97
C GLU A 187 3.15 14.55 -7.67
N HIS A 188 2.50 14.63 -6.52
CA HIS A 188 3.18 14.53 -5.23
C HIS A 188 3.86 13.16 -5.02
N LEU A 189 3.24 12.06 -5.49
CA LEU A 189 3.86 10.73 -5.41
C LEU A 189 5.08 10.63 -6.32
N LEU A 190 5.00 11.17 -7.54
CA LEU A 190 6.13 11.20 -8.46
C LEU A 190 7.28 12.09 -7.94
N ASP A 191 6.98 13.19 -7.26
CA ASP A 191 7.99 14.04 -6.61
C ASP A 191 8.71 13.28 -5.49
N LEU A 192 7.97 12.52 -4.66
CA LEU A 192 8.56 11.64 -3.65
C LEU A 192 9.48 10.60 -4.30
N ILE A 193 9.00 9.92 -5.34
CA ILE A 193 9.77 8.88 -6.05
C ILE A 193 11.01 9.48 -6.71
N SER A 194 10.88 10.65 -7.37
CA SER A 194 12.00 11.36 -7.98
C SER A 194 13.08 11.68 -6.95
N THR A 195 12.68 12.18 -5.78
CA THR A 195 13.59 12.47 -4.68
C THR A 195 14.33 11.21 -4.22
N CYS A 196 13.62 10.08 -4.08
CA CYS A 196 14.24 8.81 -3.69
C CYS A 196 15.25 8.32 -4.74
N ILE A 197 14.89 8.38 -6.03
CA ILE A 197 15.78 7.99 -7.15
C ILE A 197 17.03 8.88 -7.18
N ALA A 198 16.88 10.20 -6.96
CA ALA A 198 18.02 11.12 -6.88
C ALA A 198 19.00 10.77 -5.74
N HIS A 199 18.51 10.13 -4.68
CA HIS A 199 19.33 9.58 -3.60
C HIS A 199 19.87 8.18 -3.88
N GLY A 200 19.66 7.63 -5.06
CA GLY A 200 20.12 6.28 -5.45
C GLY A 200 19.28 5.14 -4.85
N GLU A 201 18.08 5.42 -4.37
CA GLU A 201 17.21 4.38 -3.81
C GLU A 201 16.48 3.62 -4.93
N HIS A 202 16.35 2.32 -4.78
CA HIS A 202 15.40 1.52 -5.54
C HIS A 202 13.98 1.74 -5.01
N ILE A 203 12.99 1.60 -5.90
CA ILE A 203 11.58 1.82 -5.56
C ILE A 203 10.79 0.54 -5.70
N LEU A 204 9.98 0.23 -4.68
CA LEU A 204 8.83 -0.69 -4.73
C LEU A 204 7.57 0.08 -4.35
N LEU A 205 6.65 0.26 -5.28
CA LEU A 205 5.37 0.92 -5.06
C LEU A 205 4.24 -0.10 -5.11
N ALA A 206 3.69 -0.43 -3.96
CA ALA A 206 2.50 -1.25 -3.81
C ALA A 206 1.28 -0.31 -3.75
N ILE A 207 0.37 -0.40 -4.69
CA ILE A 207 -0.69 0.60 -4.87
C ILE A 207 -2.01 0.00 -5.33
N ASP A 208 -3.11 0.50 -4.76
CA ASP A 208 -4.40 0.53 -5.42
C ASP A 208 -4.55 1.87 -6.14
N ALA A 209 -4.40 1.82 -7.46
CA ALA A 209 -4.35 2.99 -8.31
C ALA A 209 -5.74 3.51 -8.73
N ASN A 210 -6.81 2.74 -8.48
CA ASN A 210 -8.16 3.04 -8.97
C ASN A 210 -8.25 3.43 -10.47
N GLN A 211 -7.19 3.15 -11.21
CA GLN A 211 -7.06 3.28 -12.66
C GLN A 211 -6.30 2.07 -13.19
N ASP A 212 -6.43 1.79 -14.46
CA ASP A 212 -5.77 0.64 -15.07
C ASP A 212 -4.25 0.73 -14.90
N VAL A 213 -3.63 -0.36 -14.41
CA VAL A 213 -2.20 -0.41 -14.08
C VAL A 213 -1.29 -0.41 -15.30
N TYR A 214 -1.84 -0.51 -16.50
CA TYR A 214 -1.08 -0.47 -17.75
C TYR A 214 -1.26 0.85 -18.50
N SER A 215 -2.50 1.32 -18.64
CA SER A 215 -2.87 2.48 -19.44
C SER A 215 -3.22 3.72 -18.60
N GLY A 216 -3.34 3.57 -17.28
CA GLY A 216 -3.61 4.69 -16.39
C GLY A 216 -2.49 5.72 -16.37
N ARG A 217 -2.84 6.99 -16.12
CA ARG A 217 -1.89 8.12 -16.14
C ARG A 217 -0.67 7.88 -15.25
N LEU A 218 -0.87 7.37 -14.02
CA LEU A 218 0.24 7.09 -13.12
C LEU A 218 1.18 6.01 -13.71
N ALA A 219 0.61 4.91 -14.23
CA ALA A 219 1.39 3.83 -14.80
C ALA A 219 2.21 4.27 -16.02
N GLN A 220 1.65 5.12 -16.89
CA GLN A 220 2.36 5.69 -18.03
C GLN A 220 3.54 6.54 -17.54
N ARG A 221 3.32 7.46 -16.59
CA ARG A 221 4.37 8.32 -16.04
C ARG A 221 5.48 7.54 -15.33
N LEU A 222 5.15 6.45 -14.61
CA LEU A 222 6.15 5.62 -13.95
C LEU A 222 7.09 4.90 -14.93
N ARG A 223 6.60 4.54 -16.13
CA ARG A 223 7.42 3.89 -17.17
C ARG A 223 8.35 4.83 -17.90
N GLU A 224 8.03 6.12 -17.92
CA GLU A 224 8.85 7.14 -18.59
C GLU A 224 10.11 7.48 -17.78
N PRO A 225 11.20 7.92 -18.45
CA PRO A 225 12.32 8.53 -17.75
C PRO A 225 11.89 9.77 -16.94
N PRO A 226 12.50 10.04 -15.79
CA PRO A 226 13.64 9.31 -15.20
C PRO A 226 13.25 8.09 -14.36
N PHE A 227 11.96 7.75 -14.22
CA PHE A 227 11.49 6.75 -13.27
C PHE A 227 11.85 5.32 -13.70
N ASN A 228 11.51 4.94 -14.94
CA ASN A 228 11.74 3.59 -15.50
C ASN A 228 11.26 2.46 -14.56
N ILE A 229 10.08 2.65 -13.97
CA ILE A 229 9.45 1.75 -13.02
C ILE A 229 8.33 0.99 -13.73
N THR A 230 8.33 -0.32 -13.59
CA THR A 230 7.45 -1.24 -14.33
C THR A 230 6.64 -2.13 -13.39
N CYS A 231 5.66 -2.84 -13.94
CA CYS A 231 4.86 -3.79 -13.17
C CYS A 231 5.69 -5.05 -12.88
N MET A 232 5.94 -5.34 -11.62
CA MET A 232 6.83 -6.45 -11.22
C MET A 232 6.28 -7.82 -11.58
N LEU A 233 4.97 -8.03 -11.53
CA LEU A 233 4.38 -9.31 -11.90
C LEU A 233 4.60 -9.60 -13.37
N GLU A 234 4.34 -8.62 -14.23
CA GLU A 234 4.56 -8.76 -15.67
C GLU A 234 6.03 -9.01 -16.00
N ASP A 235 6.93 -8.26 -15.38
CA ASP A 235 8.39 -8.41 -15.58
C ASP A 235 8.91 -9.78 -15.13
N ALA A 236 8.38 -10.32 -14.02
CA ALA A 236 8.83 -11.56 -13.44
C ALA A 236 8.25 -12.82 -14.12
N THR A 237 7.03 -12.75 -14.62
CA THR A 237 6.29 -13.94 -15.10
C THR A 237 5.88 -13.87 -16.56
N GLY A 238 5.91 -12.68 -17.18
CA GLY A 238 5.31 -12.43 -18.49
C GLY A 238 3.77 -12.42 -18.47
N GLU A 239 3.16 -12.61 -17.30
CA GLU A 239 1.71 -12.65 -17.15
C GLU A 239 1.14 -11.28 -16.78
N THR A 240 -0.08 -11.01 -17.21
CA THR A 240 -0.78 -9.78 -16.83
C THR A 240 -1.28 -9.86 -15.40
N VAL A 241 -1.31 -8.70 -14.73
CA VAL A 241 -1.92 -8.56 -13.39
C VAL A 241 -3.36 -9.10 -13.42
N PRO A 242 -3.77 -9.91 -12.42
CA PRO A 242 -5.15 -10.37 -12.32
C PRO A 242 -6.11 -9.21 -12.04
N ASN A 243 -7.40 -9.45 -12.29
CA ASN A 243 -8.41 -8.47 -11.94
C ASN A 243 -8.43 -8.22 -10.42
N SER A 244 -8.47 -6.95 -10.03
CA SER A 244 -8.39 -6.57 -8.61
C SER A 244 -9.66 -6.89 -7.82
N HIS A 245 -10.77 -7.16 -8.50
CA HIS A 245 -12.03 -7.57 -7.88
C HIS A 245 -12.56 -8.84 -8.52
N PHE A 246 -13.07 -9.77 -7.71
CA PHE A 246 -13.53 -11.10 -8.14
C PHE A 246 -14.56 -11.06 -9.29
N SER A 247 -15.48 -10.11 -9.26
CA SER A 247 -16.51 -9.90 -10.30
C SER A 247 -16.20 -8.74 -11.25
N GLY A 248 -15.03 -8.13 -11.13
CA GLY A 248 -14.61 -6.99 -11.95
C GLY A 248 -13.64 -7.37 -13.06
N SER A 249 -13.57 -6.53 -14.10
CA SER A 249 -12.58 -6.67 -15.20
C SER A 249 -11.40 -5.71 -15.07
N ARG A 250 -11.34 -4.89 -14.03
CA ARG A 250 -10.32 -3.85 -13.87
C ARG A 250 -9.09 -4.37 -13.13
N LYS A 251 -7.92 -4.02 -13.65
CA LYS A 251 -6.60 -4.26 -13.06
C LYS A 251 -6.11 -2.97 -12.45
N ILE A 252 -6.48 -2.71 -11.19
CA ILE A 252 -6.25 -1.42 -10.52
C ILE A 252 -5.27 -1.49 -9.36
N SER A 253 -4.90 -2.70 -8.92
CA SER A 253 -3.95 -2.91 -7.82
C SER A 253 -2.74 -3.72 -8.29
N THR A 254 -1.53 -3.26 -7.98
CA THR A 254 -0.29 -3.95 -8.34
C THR A 254 0.90 -3.47 -7.50
N ILE A 255 2.04 -4.11 -7.73
CA ILE A 255 3.35 -3.64 -7.27
C ILE A 255 4.17 -3.24 -8.49
N PHE A 256 4.60 -1.98 -8.50
CA PHE A 256 5.56 -1.45 -9.45
C PHE A 256 6.97 -1.46 -8.83
N GLY A 257 8.00 -1.71 -9.62
CA GLY A 257 9.38 -1.75 -9.13
C GLY A 257 10.39 -1.16 -10.09
N SER A 258 11.49 -0.64 -9.56
CA SER A 258 12.67 -0.26 -10.34
C SER A 258 13.31 -1.48 -10.95
N LYS A 259 13.87 -1.37 -12.16
CA LYS A 259 14.61 -2.47 -12.79
C LYS A 259 15.77 -2.94 -11.89
N GLY A 260 15.95 -4.26 -11.78
CA GLY A 260 17.05 -4.87 -11.02
C GLY A 260 16.76 -5.14 -9.54
N ILE A 261 15.51 -4.99 -9.09
CA ILE A 261 15.09 -5.41 -7.73
C ILE A 261 14.74 -6.92 -7.68
N VAL A 262 14.54 -7.56 -8.81
CA VAL A 262 14.20 -9.00 -8.90
C VAL A 262 15.45 -9.83 -9.03
#